data_9f1ce2edc763e59e99483075fcf10d17
#
_entry.id   9f1ce2edc763e59e99483075fcf10d17
#
_cell.length_a   1.000
_cell.length_b   1.000
_cell.length_c   1.000
_cell.angle_alpha   90.00
_cell.angle_beta   90.00
_cell.angle_gamma   90.00
#
_symmetry.space_group_name_H-M   'P 1'
#
loop_
_entity.id
_entity.type
_entity.pdbx_description
1 polymer ?
#
loop_
_entity_poly.entity_id
_entity_poly.type
_entity_poly.pdbx_seq_one_letter_code
_entity_poly.pdbx_strand_id
1 'polypeptide(L)'
;MLAQLINRIKEKPPTILVLGDLMLDRFIFGSVDRISPEAPVPIVKLKKEEQMLGGSGNVIRNLSNLGVQSSLCSVVGEDSSGDLLINQLAEKNIEISNVLRLNSIRTTEKM
;
A
#
# COMPACT_ATOMS: atom_id res chain seq x y z
N MET A 1 16.22 30.29 4.00
CA MET A 1 15.38 29.89 2.87
C MET A 1 14.61 28.61 3.13
N LEU A 2 15.28 27.52 3.55
CA LEU A 2 14.60 26.26 3.87
C LEU A 2 13.63 26.41 5.05
N ALA A 3 14.01 27.10 6.11
CA ALA A 3 13.16 27.35 7.26
C ALA A 3 11.89 28.12 6.89
N GLN A 4 12.01 29.09 5.99
CA GLN A 4 10.88 29.87 5.50
C GLN A 4 9.92 29.01 4.68
N LEU A 5 10.45 28.10 3.84
CA LEU A 5 9.65 27.18 3.05
C LEU A 5 8.88 26.20 3.96
N ILE A 6 9.55 25.64 4.97
CA ILE A 6 8.92 24.74 5.93
C ILE A 6 7.80 25.46 6.68
N ASN A 7 8.01 26.69 7.11
CA ASN A 7 6.98 27.48 7.81
C ASN A 7 5.78 27.75 6.90
N ARG A 8 6.00 28.05 5.63
CA ARG A 8 4.92 28.24 4.65
C ARG A 8 4.09 26.98 4.46
N ILE A 9 4.74 25.82 4.40
CA ILE A 9 4.06 24.53 4.27
C ILE A 9 3.23 24.24 5.53
N LYS A 10 3.73 24.56 6.72
CA LYS A 10 3.00 24.37 7.97
C LYS A 10 1.79 25.29 8.10
N GLU A 11 1.92 26.54 7.69
CA GLU A 11 0.84 27.52 7.76
C GLU A 11 -0.26 27.26 6.74
N LYS A 12 0.12 26.79 5.57
CA LYS A 12 -0.79 26.51 4.46
C LYS A 12 -0.39 25.18 3.81
N PRO A 13 -0.71 24.07 4.45
CA PRO A 13 -0.29 22.76 3.95
C PRO A 13 -0.88 22.47 2.57
N PRO A 14 -0.08 21.92 1.65
CA PRO A 14 -0.57 21.55 0.32
C PRO A 14 -1.51 20.36 0.41
N THR A 15 -2.43 20.28 -0.54
CA THR A 15 -3.19 19.07 -0.82
C THR A 15 -2.53 18.35 -1.98
N ILE A 16 -2.26 17.07 -1.82
CA ILE A 16 -1.52 16.27 -2.80
C ILE A 16 -2.43 15.20 -3.38
N LEU A 17 -2.47 15.14 -4.71
CA LEU A 17 -3.09 14.02 -5.42
C LEU A 17 -2.02 13.01 -5.76
N VAL A 18 -2.21 11.78 -5.31
CA VAL A 18 -1.34 10.66 -5.66
C VAL A 18 -2.03 9.86 -6.76
N LEU A 19 -1.37 9.75 -7.90
CA LEU A 19 -1.83 8.96 -9.03
C LEU A 19 -0.82 7.84 -9.27
N GLY A 20 -1.26 6.60 -9.17
CA GLY A 20 -0.37 5.48 -9.40
C GLY A 20 -1.00 4.14 -9.08
N ASP A 21 -0.21 3.09 -9.19
CA ASP A 21 -0.67 1.74 -8.97
C ASP A 21 -0.74 1.42 -7.49
N LEU A 22 -1.95 1.14 -7.02
CA LEU A 22 -2.20 0.63 -5.68
C LEU A 22 -2.08 -0.89 -5.72
N MET A 23 -1.30 -1.44 -4.81
CA MET A 23 -1.09 -2.88 -4.74
C MET A 23 -1.03 -3.36 -3.30
N LEU A 24 -1.25 -4.64 -3.12
CA LEU A 24 -1.14 -5.29 -1.82
C LEU A 24 0.24 -5.93 -1.71
N ASP A 25 1.05 -5.45 -0.78
CA ASP A 25 2.33 -6.06 -0.45
C ASP A 25 2.10 -7.13 0.61
N ARG A 26 2.46 -8.37 0.30
CA ARG A 26 2.42 -9.49 1.23
C ARG A 26 3.83 -9.82 1.68
N PHE A 27 4.05 -9.74 2.97
CA PHE A 27 5.32 -10.11 3.59
C PHE A 27 5.15 -11.46 4.27
N ILE A 28 5.94 -12.43 3.84
CA ILE A 28 5.90 -13.78 4.37
C ILE A 28 7.15 -13.98 5.22
N PHE A 29 6.94 -14.16 6.50
CA PHE A 29 8.01 -14.43 7.47
C PHE A 29 8.03 -15.92 7.78
N GLY A 30 9.20 -16.53 7.65
CA GLY A 30 9.34 -17.94 7.88
C GLY A 30 10.79 -18.34 8.16
N SER A 31 11.00 -19.64 8.31
CA SER A 31 12.33 -20.21 8.43
C SER A 31 12.57 -21.22 7.32
N VAL A 32 13.83 -21.33 6.89
CA VAL A 32 14.26 -22.31 5.91
C VAL A 32 15.03 -23.39 6.66
N ASP A 33 14.37 -24.55 6.89
CA ASP A 33 14.95 -25.64 7.67
C ASP A 33 15.56 -26.74 6.81
N ARG A 34 15.13 -26.84 5.54
CA ARG A 34 15.56 -27.91 4.65
C ARG A 34 15.39 -27.54 3.19
N ILE A 35 16.05 -28.33 2.34
CA ILE A 35 15.91 -28.25 0.88
C ILE A 35 14.81 -29.22 0.45
N SER A 36 14.03 -28.84 -0.55
CA SER A 36 12.99 -29.70 -1.11
C SER A 36 13.59 -30.99 -1.68
N PRO A 37 13.00 -32.16 -1.42
CA PRO A 37 13.47 -33.40 -2.04
C PRO A 37 13.18 -33.48 -3.55
N GLU A 38 12.27 -32.65 -4.07
CA GLU A 38 11.86 -32.68 -5.48
C GLU A 38 12.70 -31.77 -6.36
N ALA A 39 13.29 -30.72 -5.79
CA ALA A 39 14.12 -29.76 -6.52
C ALA A 39 15.10 -29.10 -5.55
N PRO A 40 16.25 -28.59 -6.04
CA PRO A 40 17.24 -27.94 -5.16
C PRO A 40 16.79 -26.53 -4.75
N VAL A 41 15.63 -26.43 -4.12
CA VAL A 41 15.04 -25.19 -3.61
C VAL A 41 14.74 -25.33 -2.13
N PRO A 42 14.94 -24.26 -1.34
CA PRO A 42 14.63 -24.31 0.08
C PRO A 42 13.13 -24.38 0.32
N ILE A 43 12.74 -25.07 1.39
CA ILE A 43 11.36 -25.09 1.87
C ILE A 43 11.25 -24.04 2.97
N VAL A 44 10.36 -23.08 2.78
CA VAL A 44 10.07 -22.03 3.74
C VAL A 44 8.90 -22.46 4.62
N LYS A 45 9.17 -22.55 5.93
CA LYS A 45 8.11 -22.77 6.91
C LYS A 45 7.48 -21.43 7.26
N LEU A 46 6.22 -21.26 6.87
CA LEU A 46 5.49 -20.03 7.12
C LEU A 46 5.26 -19.84 8.62
N LYS A 47 5.71 -18.72 9.18
CA LYS A 47 5.49 -18.34 10.57
C LYS A 47 4.52 -17.18 10.71
N LYS A 48 4.54 -16.26 9.75
CA LYS A 48 3.74 -15.04 9.81
C LYS A 48 3.56 -14.47 8.41
N GLU A 49 2.39 -13.94 8.16
CA GLU A 49 2.10 -13.17 6.95
C GLU A 49 1.59 -11.80 7.35
N GLU A 50 2.13 -10.75 6.73
CA GLU A 50 1.63 -9.38 6.87
C GLU A 50 1.22 -8.84 5.50
N GLN A 51 0.20 -8.01 5.51
CA GLN A 51 -0.36 -7.40 4.32
C GLN A 51 -0.34 -5.88 4.50
N MET A 52 0.27 -5.18 3.57
CA MET A 52 0.47 -3.74 3.66
C MET A 52 0.15 -3.05 2.35
N LEU A 53 -0.17 -1.77 2.45
CA LEU A 53 -0.33 -0.90 1.29
C LEU A 53 1.00 -0.79 0.55
N GLY A 54 1.01 -1.16 -0.73
CA GLY A 54 2.19 -1.09 -1.59
C GLY A 54 1.97 -0.15 -2.76
N GLY A 55 3.03 0.13 -3.50
CA GLY A 55 2.99 1.05 -4.62
C GLY A 55 2.53 2.44 -4.19
N SER A 56 1.54 2.98 -4.89
CA SER A 56 0.97 4.30 -4.53
C SER A 56 0.34 4.31 -3.13
N GLY A 57 -0.09 3.16 -2.64
CA GLY A 57 -0.60 3.02 -1.27
C GLY A 57 0.46 3.30 -0.21
N ASN A 58 1.70 2.88 -0.45
CA ASN A 58 2.81 3.19 0.44
C ASN A 58 3.12 4.69 0.44
N VAL A 59 3.07 5.32 -0.72
CA VAL A 59 3.29 6.77 -0.86
C VAL A 59 2.24 7.54 -0.05
N ILE A 60 0.96 7.22 -0.24
CA ILE A 60 -0.11 7.95 0.42
C ILE A 60 -0.14 7.68 1.93
N ARG A 61 0.24 6.49 2.36
CA ARG A 61 0.39 6.19 3.79
C ARG A 61 1.46 7.07 4.42
N ASN A 62 2.60 7.25 3.76
CA ASN A 62 3.66 8.11 4.24
C ASN A 62 3.23 9.58 4.32
N LEU A 63 2.50 10.06 3.32
CA LEU A 63 1.94 11.42 3.34
C LEU A 63 0.94 11.59 4.49
N SER A 64 0.08 10.62 4.70
CA SER A 64 -0.87 10.62 5.80
C SER A 64 -0.15 10.67 7.16
N ASN A 65 0.91 9.88 7.33
CA ASN A 65 1.70 9.87 8.56
C ASN A 65 2.41 11.19 8.81
N LEU A 66 2.74 11.93 7.75
CA LEU A 66 3.32 13.27 7.85
C LEU A 66 2.28 14.37 8.10
N GLY A 67 1.00 14.00 8.15
CA GLY A 67 -0.07 14.97 8.35
C GLY A 67 -0.46 15.74 7.10
N VAL A 68 -0.03 15.28 5.93
CA VAL A 68 -0.37 15.91 4.65
C VAL A 68 -1.73 15.41 4.17
N GLN A 69 -2.61 16.33 3.85
CA GLN A 69 -3.89 15.99 3.24
C GLN A 69 -3.66 15.55 1.80
N SER A 70 -4.07 14.32 1.49
CA SER A 70 -3.87 13.75 0.17
C SER A 70 -5.05 12.89 -0.24
N SER A 71 -5.21 12.72 -1.55
CA SER A 71 -6.19 11.80 -2.13
C SER A 71 -5.50 10.86 -3.10
N LEU A 72 -6.06 9.68 -3.24
CA LEU A 72 -5.50 8.63 -4.08
C LEU A 72 -6.39 8.39 -5.29
N CYS A 73 -5.78 8.42 -6.47
CA CYS A 73 -6.42 8.01 -7.71
C CYS A 73 -5.73 6.74 -8.20
N SER A 74 -6.46 5.65 -8.21
CA SER A 74 -5.94 4.35 -8.61
C SER A 74 -7.08 3.41 -9.00
N VAL A 75 -6.73 2.18 -9.33
CA VAL A 75 -7.69 1.14 -9.72
C VAL A 75 -7.34 -0.14 -8.97
N VAL A 76 -8.36 -0.79 -8.42
CA VAL A 76 -8.23 -2.13 -7.82
C VAL A 76 -9.36 -3.01 -8.32
N GLY A 77 -9.19 -4.32 -8.16
CA GLY A 77 -10.21 -5.29 -8.52
C GLY A 77 -11.35 -5.35 -7.49
N GLU A 78 -12.46 -5.92 -7.93
CA GLU A 78 -13.55 -6.31 -7.03
C GLU A 78 -13.25 -7.71 -6.46
N ASP A 79 -12.23 -7.78 -5.61
CA ASP A 79 -11.74 -9.03 -5.02
C ASP A 79 -11.36 -8.80 -3.55
N SER A 80 -10.97 -9.87 -2.87
CA SER A 80 -10.64 -9.81 -1.45
C SER A 80 -9.42 -8.93 -1.18
N SER A 81 -8.43 -8.94 -2.07
CA SER A 81 -7.25 -8.08 -1.94
C SER A 81 -7.60 -6.61 -2.11
N GLY A 82 -8.50 -6.30 -3.04
CA GLY A 82 -9.05 -4.96 -3.19
C GLY A 82 -9.79 -4.50 -1.94
N ASP A 83 -10.59 -5.39 -1.34
CA ASP A 83 -11.29 -5.09 -0.08
C ASP A 83 -10.30 -4.75 1.04
N LEU A 84 -9.23 -5.53 1.17
CA LEU A 84 -8.19 -5.28 2.17
C LEU A 84 -7.55 -3.91 1.99
N LEU A 85 -7.22 -3.54 0.75
CA LEU A 85 -6.62 -2.25 0.44
C LEU A 85 -7.56 -1.09 0.78
N ILE A 86 -8.81 -1.18 0.37
CA ILE A 86 -9.81 -0.16 0.65
C ILE A 86 -10.01 0.00 2.16
N ASN A 87 -10.08 -1.11 2.90
CA ASN A 87 -10.23 -1.07 4.36
C ASN A 87 -9.03 -0.42 5.04
N GLN A 88 -7.80 -0.75 4.61
CA GLN A 88 -6.60 -0.14 5.16
C GLN A 88 -6.53 1.37 4.89
N LEU A 89 -6.94 1.80 3.71
CA LEU A 89 -7.02 3.23 3.39
C LEU A 89 -8.05 3.94 4.25
N ALA A 90 -9.23 3.34 4.41
CA ALA A 90 -10.31 3.90 5.22
C ALA A 90 -9.93 4.03 6.70
N GLU A 91 -9.22 3.04 7.24
CA GLU A 91 -8.71 3.08 8.62
C GLU A 91 -7.78 4.25 8.87
N LYS A 92 -7.09 4.72 7.85
CA LYS A 92 -6.18 5.86 7.93
C LYS A 92 -6.85 7.18 7.56
N ASN A 93 -8.16 7.18 7.35
CA ASN A 93 -8.94 8.33 6.91
C ASN A 93 -8.46 8.92 5.58
N ILE A 94 -7.94 8.07 4.71
CA ILE A 94 -7.50 8.47 3.37
C ILE A 94 -8.71 8.49 2.44
N GLU A 95 -8.84 9.54 1.64
CA GLU A 95 -9.94 9.69 0.69
C GLU A 95 -9.86 8.62 -0.40
N ILE A 96 -10.92 7.82 -0.52
CA ILE A 96 -10.98 6.69 -1.46
C ILE A 96 -11.97 6.90 -2.62
N SER A 97 -12.59 8.06 -2.72
CA SER A 97 -13.60 8.31 -3.76
C SER A 97 -13.05 8.24 -5.19
N ASN A 98 -11.73 8.41 -5.35
CA ASN A 98 -11.05 8.33 -6.64
C ASN A 98 -10.36 6.99 -6.88
N VAL A 99 -10.57 6.01 -6.01
CA VAL A 99 -10.11 4.64 -6.22
C VAL A 99 -11.22 3.85 -6.89
N LEU A 100 -11.01 3.50 -8.16
CA LEU A 100 -11.98 2.75 -8.93
C LEU A 100 -11.88 1.26 -8.61
N ARG A 101 -13.04 0.60 -8.56
CA ARG A 101 -13.11 -0.85 -8.40
C ARG A 101 -13.70 -1.44 -9.67
N LEU A 102 -12.94 -2.33 -10.31
CA LEU A 102 -13.36 -2.94 -11.56
C LEU A 102 -13.39 -4.48 -11.42
N ASN A 103 -14.45 -5.08 -11.95
CA ASN A 103 -14.58 -6.54 -11.96
C ASN A 103 -13.77 -7.20 -13.09
N SER A 104 -13.28 -6.41 -14.02
CA SER A 104 -12.51 -6.88 -15.18
C SER A 104 -11.02 -7.03 -14.91
N ILE A 105 -10.55 -6.60 -13.74
CA ILE A 105 -9.14 -6.70 -13.36
C ILE A 105 -9.00 -7.38 -12.00
N ARG A 106 -7.81 -7.89 -11.74
CA ARG A 106 -7.43 -8.39 -10.41
C ARG A 106 -6.55 -7.37 -9.72
N THR A 107 -6.74 -7.23 -8.42
CA THR A 107 -5.86 -6.39 -7.60
C THR A 107 -4.43 -6.89 -7.67
N THR A 108 -3.49 -5.99 -7.93
CA THR A 108 -2.07 -6.33 -7.98
C THR A 108 -1.57 -6.70 -6.59
N GLU A 109 -0.91 -7.84 -6.51
CA GLU A 109 -0.26 -8.31 -5.30
C GLU A 109 1.23 -8.51 -5.56
N LYS A 110 2.03 -8.17 -4.58
CA LYS A 110 3.47 -8.41 -4.60
C LYS A 110 3.87 -9.20 -3.36
N MET A 111 4.60 -10.26 -3.56
CA MET A 111 5.12 -11.09 -2.47
C MET A 111 6.61 -10.86 -2.29
#